data_07e9ade58a53b0ecad9330aa0eb61ccd
#
_entry.id   07e9ade58a53b0ecad9330aa0eb61ccd
#
_cell.length_a   1.000
_cell.length_b   1.000
_cell.length_c   1.000
_cell.angle_alpha   90.00
_cell.angle_beta   90.00
_cell.angle_gamma   90.00
#
_symmetry.space_group_name_H-M   'P 1'
#
loop_
_entity.id
_entity.type
_entity.pdbx_description
1 polymer ?
#
loop_
_entity_poly.entity_id
_entity_poly.type
_entity_poly.pdbx_seq_one_letter_code
_entity_poly.pdbx_strand_id
1 'polypeptide(L)'
;MELSTGLLARRADHWLVIKRAETVAPYSDESKYAQFCVRRMSSSWMRQVALCIGVAVVASATQLPARAEKTIEISLKDRYLKLLDSGVVVARFPVAIGAPESPTPAGNYSITRMEDAPIYHKKGKVIAPGPKNPVGVRYMAYFQLGTGEYAIHGTAWPNWVNLRAAVSLGCIRMLNKDVISLFNQVDVGTPVVVTSK
;
A
#
# COMPACT_ATOMS: atom_id res chain seq x y z
N MET A 1 18.26 -4.11 53.20
CA MET A 1 17.46 -5.09 52.50
C MET A 1 16.46 -4.33 51.63
N GLU A 2 16.95 -3.78 50.52
CA GLU A 2 16.14 -2.98 49.57
C GLU A 2 16.25 -3.67 48.20
N LEU A 3 15.15 -4.29 47.75
CA LEU A 3 15.02 -4.85 46.45
C LEU A 3 14.35 -3.84 45.50
N SER A 4 15.16 -3.24 44.72
CA SER A 4 15.11 -3.00 43.28
C SER A 4 13.72 -3.03 42.61
N THR A 5 13.09 -1.85 42.56
CA THR A 5 12.08 -1.49 41.56
C THR A 5 12.76 -0.69 40.45
N GLY A 6 13.19 -1.37 39.37
CA GLY A 6 13.91 -0.72 38.27
C GLY A 6 13.91 -1.49 36.96
N LEU A 7 12.78 -1.99 36.47
CA LEU A 7 12.78 -2.69 35.19
C LEU A 7 11.47 -2.54 34.38
N LEU A 8 10.94 -1.35 34.23
CA LEU A 8 9.73 -1.16 33.38
C LEU A 8 9.74 0.12 32.52
N ALA A 9 10.89 0.74 32.24
CA ALA A 9 10.93 1.99 31.46
C ALA A 9 11.98 1.99 30.34
N ARG A 10 12.15 0.92 29.58
CA ARG A 10 13.06 0.93 28.42
C ARG A 10 12.56 0.10 27.25
N ARG A 11 11.40 0.43 26.66
CA ARG A 11 10.99 -0.18 25.38
C ARG A 11 10.26 0.75 24.39
N ALA A 12 10.28 2.06 24.61
CA ALA A 12 9.55 2.99 23.72
C ALA A 12 10.35 3.54 22.53
N ASP A 13 11.65 3.25 22.38
CA ASP A 13 12.53 4.01 21.49
C ASP A 13 12.99 3.26 20.23
N HIS A 14 12.20 2.33 19.70
CA HIS A 14 12.60 1.55 18.52
C HIS A 14 11.72 1.79 17.29
N TRP A 15 11.24 3.01 17.10
CA TRP A 15 10.44 3.34 15.92
C TRP A 15 11.33 3.66 14.71
N LEU A 16 10.93 3.06 13.61
CA LEU A 16 11.53 3.27 12.29
C LEU A 16 11.26 4.71 11.83
N VAL A 17 12.26 5.58 11.83
CA VAL A 17 12.16 6.88 11.17
C VAL A 17 12.63 6.70 9.74
N ILE A 18 11.69 6.46 8.82
CA ILE A 18 11.96 6.56 7.40
C ILE A 18 11.78 8.04 7.04
N LYS A 19 12.87 8.73 6.74
CA LYS A 19 12.79 10.10 6.23
C LYS A 19 12.09 10.08 4.87
N ARG A 20 11.01 10.84 4.79
CA ARG A 20 10.27 11.16 3.58
C ARG A 20 11.22 11.81 2.58
N ALA A 21 11.27 11.29 1.35
CA ALA A 21 11.81 12.05 0.22
C ALA A 21 10.92 13.29 0.03
N GLU A 22 11.54 14.45 -0.10
CA GLU A 22 10.84 15.71 -0.28
C GLU A 22 9.93 15.63 -1.51
N THR A 23 8.66 15.89 -1.29
CA THR A 23 7.64 15.99 -2.33
C THR A 23 7.96 17.18 -3.20
N VAL A 24 8.26 16.92 -4.48
CA VAL A 24 8.19 17.93 -5.54
C VAL A 24 6.74 18.36 -5.67
N ALA A 25 6.47 19.64 -5.47
CA ALA A 25 5.15 20.24 -5.57
C ALA A 25 4.54 20.04 -6.97
N PRO A 26 3.23 19.77 -7.07
CA PRO A 26 2.57 19.75 -8.36
C PRO A 26 2.49 21.19 -8.92
N TYR A 27 2.97 21.35 -10.15
CA TYR A 27 2.80 22.54 -10.96
C TYR A 27 1.31 22.72 -11.28
N SER A 28 0.67 23.70 -10.65
CA SER A 28 -0.70 24.11 -10.92
C SER A 28 -0.68 25.36 -11.81
N ASP A 29 -0.84 25.20 -13.12
CA ASP A 29 -1.29 26.29 -13.98
C ASP A 29 -2.23 25.79 -15.07
N GLU A 30 -3.47 25.56 -14.70
CA GLU A 30 -4.60 25.35 -15.62
C GLU A 30 -5.60 26.51 -15.59
N SER A 31 -5.13 27.76 -15.66
CA SER A 31 -6.07 28.90 -15.67
C SER A 31 -6.04 29.77 -16.93
N LYS A 32 -5.48 29.33 -18.08
CA LYS A 32 -5.33 30.22 -19.25
C LYS A 32 -6.01 29.82 -20.54
N TYR A 33 -6.85 28.77 -20.58
CA TYR A 33 -7.53 28.41 -21.85
C TYR A 33 -9.05 28.33 -21.78
N ALA A 34 -9.69 29.19 -21.02
CA ALA A 34 -11.14 29.29 -21.02
C ALA A 34 -11.62 30.70 -21.25
N GLN A 35 -11.24 31.34 -22.37
CA GLN A 35 -11.92 32.52 -22.89
C GLN A 35 -11.53 32.77 -24.36
N PHE A 36 -12.22 32.13 -25.29
CA PHE A 36 -12.41 32.71 -26.62
C PHE A 36 -13.62 32.09 -27.34
N CYS A 37 -14.46 33.00 -27.87
CA CYS A 37 -15.53 32.78 -28.83
C CYS A 37 -16.90 32.31 -28.35
N VAL A 38 -17.63 33.21 -27.67
CA VAL A 38 -19.06 33.34 -27.96
C VAL A 38 -19.26 34.46 -28.95
N ARG A 39 -19.29 34.14 -30.23
CA ARG A 39 -19.72 35.07 -31.26
C ARG A 39 -21.20 34.84 -31.57
N ARG A 40 -21.97 35.82 -31.18
CA ARG A 40 -23.40 36.07 -31.44
C ARG A 40 -23.69 35.93 -32.93
N MET A 41 -24.46 34.98 -33.36
CA MET A 41 -25.12 35.02 -34.68
C MET A 41 -26.64 35.12 -34.47
N SER A 42 -27.15 36.18 -35.08
CA SER A 42 -28.52 36.66 -35.06
C SER A 42 -29.50 35.70 -35.73
N SER A 43 -30.71 35.76 -35.18
CA SER A 43 -31.96 35.23 -35.68
C SER A 43 -32.21 35.47 -37.15
N SER A 44 -32.53 34.46 -37.87
CA SER A 44 -33.52 34.47 -38.99
C SER A 44 -33.23 33.26 -39.89
N TRP A 45 -33.99 32.20 -39.72
CA TRP A 45 -34.58 31.37 -40.78
C TRP A 45 -35.44 30.33 -40.11
N MET A 46 -36.65 30.70 -39.91
CA MET A 46 -37.74 29.78 -39.51
C MET A 46 -38.22 29.06 -40.75
N ARG A 47 -38.61 27.79 -40.52
CA ARG A 47 -39.54 26.98 -41.29
C ARG A 47 -38.98 26.31 -42.53
N GLN A 48 -38.64 25.03 -42.38
CA GLN A 48 -39.42 23.96 -43.01
C GLN A 48 -38.72 22.63 -42.88
N VAL A 49 -39.57 21.62 -42.72
CA VAL A 49 -39.32 20.20 -42.88
C VAL A 49 -38.92 19.45 -41.59
N ALA A 50 -39.99 19.15 -40.81
CA ALA A 50 -40.00 17.96 -39.98
C ALA A 50 -39.88 16.70 -40.86
N LEU A 51 -38.81 16.02 -40.82
CA LEU A 51 -38.76 14.61 -41.25
C LEU A 51 -37.97 13.86 -40.19
N CYS A 52 -38.71 13.00 -39.50
CA CYS A 52 -38.25 12.08 -38.47
C CYS A 52 -37.18 11.16 -39.04
N ILE A 53 -35.94 11.37 -38.65
CA ILE A 53 -34.96 10.31 -38.62
C ILE A 53 -34.48 10.23 -37.17
N GLY A 54 -35.13 9.33 -36.42
CA GLY A 54 -34.66 8.95 -35.10
C GLY A 54 -33.34 8.23 -35.25
N VAL A 55 -32.25 8.98 -35.20
CA VAL A 55 -30.92 8.39 -34.96
C VAL A 55 -30.87 8.07 -33.48
N ALA A 56 -31.24 6.84 -33.15
CA ALA A 56 -30.92 6.24 -31.87
C ALA A 56 -29.39 6.20 -31.78
N VAL A 57 -28.79 7.23 -31.18
CA VAL A 57 -27.39 7.18 -30.72
C VAL A 57 -27.41 6.15 -29.58
N VAL A 58 -27.21 4.89 -29.92
CA VAL A 58 -26.83 3.88 -28.94
C VAL A 58 -25.45 4.30 -28.45
N ALA A 59 -25.43 5.04 -27.35
CA ALA A 59 -24.23 5.27 -26.58
C ALA A 59 -23.77 3.89 -26.10
N SER A 60 -22.97 3.21 -26.94
CA SER A 60 -22.21 2.06 -26.49
C SER A 60 -21.27 2.61 -25.41
N ALA A 61 -21.69 2.53 -24.15
CA ALA A 61 -20.81 2.68 -23.04
C ALA A 61 -19.76 1.57 -23.18
N THR A 62 -18.62 1.90 -23.77
CA THR A 62 -17.45 1.04 -23.71
C THR A 62 -17.10 0.93 -22.23
N GLN A 63 -17.63 -0.10 -21.57
CA GLN A 63 -17.16 -0.49 -20.26
C GLN A 63 -15.70 -0.82 -20.44
N LEU A 64 -14.84 0.10 -19.98
CA LEU A 64 -13.43 -0.22 -19.77
C LEU A 64 -13.42 -1.49 -18.94
N PRO A 65 -12.62 -2.51 -19.34
CA PRO A 65 -12.52 -3.73 -18.54
C PRO A 65 -12.20 -3.30 -17.11
N ALA A 66 -13.05 -3.70 -16.16
CA ALA A 66 -12.79 -3.46 -14.77
C ALA A 66 -11.39 -4.01 -14.49
N ARG A 67 -10.45 -3.11 -14.15
CA ARG A 67 -9.09 -3.50 -13.78
C ARG A 67 -9.24 -4.56 -12.69
N ALA A 68 -8.67 -5.73 -12.92
CA ALA A 68 -8.69 -6.83 -11.96
C ALA A 68 -8.29 -6.28 -10.58
N GLU A 69 -9.22 -6.34 -9.63
CA GLU A 69 -9.05 -5.73 -8.31
C GLU A 69 -8.21 -6.66 -7.45
N LYS A 70 -6.94 -6.33 -7.34
CA LYS A 70 -6.01 -7.03 -6.46
C LYS A 70 -6.31 -6.69 -5.00
N THR A 71 -6.32 -7.70 -4.14
CA THR A 71 -6.48 -7.54 -2.70
C THR A 71 -5.47 -8.41 -1.96
N ILE A 72 -4.86 -7.87 -0.92
CA ILE A 72 -3.99 -8.60 -0.01
C ILE A 72 -4.80 -8.99 1.22
N GLU A 73 -4.87 -10.28 1.53
CA GLU A 73 -5.44 -10.80 2.77
C GLU A 73 -4.35 -11.39 3.67
N ILE A 74 -4.32 -11.00 4.93
CA ILE A 74 -3.36 -11.50 5.92
C ILE A 74 -4.12 -12.13 7.08
N SER A 75 -3.94 -13.45 7.29
CA SER A 75 -4.42 -14.16 8.47
C SER A 75 -3.33 -14.17 9.53
N LEU A 76 -3.58 -13.52 10.68
CA LEU A 76 -2.66 -13.52 11.82
C LEU A 76 -2.63 -14.86 12.52
N LYS A 77 -3.75 -15.59 12.54
CA LYS A 77 -3.85 -16.94 13.11
C LYS A 77 -3.00 -17.94 12.31
N ASP A 78 -3.21 -17.97 10.98
CA ASP A 78 -2.52 -18.94 10.12
C ASP A 78 -1.12 -18.48 9.75
N ARG A 79 -0.85 -17.17 9.88
CA ARG A 79 0.42 -16.51 9.52
C ARG A 79 0.78 -16.73 8.06
N TYR A 80 -0.21 -16.42 7.21
CA TYR A 80 -0.10 -16.41 5.76
C TYR A 80 -0.67 -15.11 5.20
N LEU A 81 -0.03 -14.65 4.13
CA LEU A 81 -0.52 -13.62 3.24
C LEU A 81 -1.02 -14.28 1.96
N LYS A 82 -2.22 -13.91 1.51
CA LYS A 82 -2.78 -14.28 0.21
C LYS A 82 -2.89 -13.05 -0.66
N LEU A 83 -2.56 -13.19 -1.93
CA LEU A 83 -2.90 -12.23 -2.97
C LEU A 83 -4.13 -12.76 -3.70
N LEU A 84 -5.17 -11.95 -3.77
CA LEU A 84 -6.38 -12.23 -4.53
C LEU A 84 -6.38 -11.36 -5.79
N ASP A 85 -6.93 -11.90 -6.86
CA ASP A 85 -7.24 -11.21 -8.10
C ASP A 85 -8.71 -11.44 -8.40
N SER A 86 -9.52 -10.37 -8.38
CA SER A 86 -10.96 -10.47 -8.58
C SER A 86 -11.64 -11.52 -7.65
N GLY A 87 -11.18 -11.58 -6.39
CA GLY A 87 -11.67 -12.50 -5.37
C GLY A 87 -11.10 -13.94 -5.43
N VAL A 88 -10.27 -14.26 -6.42
CA VAL A 88 -9.61 -15.57 -6.56
C VAL A 88 -8.21 -15.51 -5.97
N VAL A 89 -7.84 -16.46 -5.12
CA VAL A 89 -6.48 -16.55 -4.57
C VAL A 89 -5.49 -16.96 -5.67
N VAL A 90 -4.59 -16.06 -6.04
CA VAL A 90 -3.57 -16.28 -7.07
C VAL A 90 -2.18 -16.57 -6.49
N ALA A 91 -1.93 -16.20 -5.25
CA ALA A 91 -0.69 -16.51 -4.56
C ALA A 91 -0.90 -16.62 -3.03
N ARG A 92 -0.03 -17.41 -2.37
CA ARG A 92 -0.02 -17.57 -0.90
C ARG A 92 1.41 -17.62 -0.40
N PHE A 93 1.73 -16.82 0.61
CA PHE A 93 3.08 -16.67 1.14
C PHE A 93 3.10 -16.83 2.67
N PRO A 94 4.06 -17.57 3.25
CA PRO A 94 4.26 -17.59 4.68
C PRO A 94 4.75 -16.22 5.16
N VAL A 95 4.34 -15.81 6.35
CA VAL A 95 4.76 -14.53 6.94
C VAL A 95 5.15 -14.67 8.40
N ALA A 96 6.05 -13.81 8.88
CA ALA A 96 6.23 -13.53 10.29
C ALA A 96 5.50 -12.24 10.64
N ILE A 97 4.87 -12.23 11.82
CA ILE A 97 3.97 -11.17 12.29
C ILE A 97 4.49 -10.48 13.56
N GLY A 98 3.75 -9.50 14.05
CA GLY A 98 4.02 -8.83 15.31
C GLY A 98 4.09 -9.79 16.49
N ALA A 99 5.02 -9.53 17.42
CA ALA A 99 5.11 -10.25 18.69
C ALA A 99 3.89 -9.94 19.57
N PRO A 100 3.56 -10.77 20.56
CA PRO A 100 2.41 -10.55 21.46
C PRO A 100 2.44 -9.17 22.15
N GLU A 101 3.62 -8.66 22.47
CA GLU A 101 3.83 -7.33 23.07
C GLU A 101 3.77 -6.17 22.07
N SER A 102 3.77 -6.46 20.78
CA SER A 102 3.70 -5.49 19.68
C SER A 102 2.91 -6.10 18.52
N PRO A 103 1.61 -6.37 18.71
CA PRO A 103 0.83 -7.14 17.74
C PRO A 103 0.63 -6.37 16.44
N THR A 104 0.53 -7.10 15.35
CA THR A 104 0.04 -6.55 14.09
C THR A 104 -1.44 -6.19 14.25
N PRO A 105 -1.87 -4.95 14.00
CA PRO A 105 -3.28 -4.56 14.14
C PRO A 105 -4.13 -5.20 13.04
N ALA A 106 -5.24 -5.83 13.44
CA ALA A 106 -6.26 -6.29 12.50
C ALA A 106 -7.07 -5.10 11.99
N GLY A 107 -7.52 -5.14 10.74
CA GLY A 107 -8.30 -4.06 10.13
C GLY A 107 -8.27 -4.10 8.61
N ASN A 108 -8.90 -3.10 8.00
CA ASN A 108 -8.92 -2.86 6.57
C ASN A 108 -8.07 -1.63 6.27
N TYR A 109 -7.10 -1.80 5.42
CA TYR A 109 -6.10 -0.79 5.05
C TYR A 109 -5.91 -0.77 3.54
N SER A 110 -5.01 0.08 3.06
CA SER A 110 -4.51 0.06 1.69
C SER A 110 -3.02 0.35 1.66
N ILE A 111 -2.32 -0.09 0.63
CA ILE A 111 -0.92 0.28 0.43
C ILE A 111 -0.85 1.79 0.23
N THR A 112 -0.09 2.48 1.09
CA THR A 112 0.07 3.94 1.04
C THR A 112 1.38 4.37 0.40
N ARG A 113 2.40 3.51 0.44
CA ARG A 113 3.73 3.78 -0.10
C ARG A 113 4.46 2.49 -0.42
N MET A 114 5.22 2.51 -1.51
CA MET A 114 6.04 1.39 -1.97
C MET A 114 7.48 1.85 -2.19
N GLU A 115 8.44 1.06 -1.76
CA GLU A 115 9.88 1.32 -1.96
C GLU A 115 10.57 0.09 -2.51
N ASP A 116 11.22 0.27 -3.65
CA ASP A 116 12.24 -0.63 -4.18
C ASP A 116 13.57 -0.32 -3.51
N ALA A 117 14.25 -1.34 -3.03
CA ALA A 117 15.57 -1.20 -2.38
C ALA A 117 15.56 -0.19 -1.19
N PRO A 118 14.76 -0.42 -0.12
CA PRO A 118 14.63 0.50 1.00
C PRO A 118 15.93 0.66 1.78
N ILE A 119 16.21 1.89 2.22
CA ILE A 119 17.31 2.19 3.15
C ILE A 119 16.74 2.12 4.58
N TYR A 120 17.39 1.34 5.44
CA TYR A 120 16.99 1.22 6.84
C TYR A 120 17.80 2.15 7.73
N HIS A 121 17.11 3.00 8.51
CA HIS A 121 17.71 3.91 9.47
C HIS A 121 17.44 3.43 10.89
N LYS A 122 18.47 3.25 11.71
CA LYS A 122 18.35 2.88 13.13
C LYS A 122 19.37 3.61 13.98
N LYS A 123 18.92 4.46 14.92
CA LYS A 123 19.76 5.12 15.94
C LYS A 123 21.11 5.60 15.37
N GLY A 124 21.08 6.44 14.33
CA GLY A 124 22.27 6.99 13.67
C GLY A 124 23.02 6.06 12.74
N LYS A 125 22.61 4.80 12.59
CA LYS A 125 23.13 3.89 11.57
C LYS A 125 22.24 3.87 10.36
N VAL A 126 22.86 3.93 9.17
CA VAL A 126 22.22 3.78 7.87
C VAL A 126 22.62 2.41 7.33
N ILE A 127 21.64 1.57 7.02
CA ILE A 127 21.89 0.25 6.42
C ILE A 127 21.42 0.30 4.98
N ALA A 128 22.35 0.08 4.07
CA ALA A 128 22.11 0.10 2.63
C ALA A 128 21.08 -0.96 2.21
N PRO A 129 20.41 -0.77 1.05
CA PRO A 129 19.53 -1.77 0.47
C PRO A 129 20.20 -3.12 0.28
N GLY A 130 19.42 -4.19 0.36
CA GLY A 130 19.92 -5.53 0.07
C GLY A 130 19.43 -6.62 1.01
N PRO A 131 19.83 -7.87 0.79
CA PRO A 131 19.32 -9.03 1.53
C PRO A 131 19.69 -9.03 3.02
N LYS A 132 20.73 -8.29 3.42
CA LYS A 132 21.15 -8.12 4.82
C LYS A 132 20.44 -6.95 5.52
N ASN A 133 19.63 -6.18 4.80
CA ASN A 133 18.85 -5.08 5.38
C ASN A 133 17.70 -5.66 6.24
N PRO A 134 17.46 -5.16 7.45
CA PRO A 134 16.36 -5.61 8.33
C PRO A 134 14.98 -5.61 7.68
N VAL A 135 14.71 -4.68 6.76
CA VAL A 135 13.46 -4.60 5.99
C VAL A 135 13.57 -5.24 4.61
N GLY A 136 14.70 -5.93 4.33
CA GLY A 136 14.91 -6.68 3.10
C GLY A 136 15.06 -5.80 1.87
N VAL A 137 14.50 -6.27 0.75
CA VAL A 137 14.71 -5.71 -0.59
C VAL A 137 13.50 -4.96 -1.16
N ARG A 138 12.32 -5.04 -0.51
CA ARG A 138 11.08 -4.35 -0.88
C ARG A 138 10.33 -3.96 0.38
N TYR A 139 9.62 -2.84 0.32
CA TYR A 139 8.85 -2.29 1.42
C TYR A 139 7.53 -1.72 0.92
N MET A 140 6.42 -2.06 1.57
CA MET A 140 5.07 -1.61 1.24
C MET A 140 4.38 -1.18 2.54
N ALA A 141 4.30 0.13 2.78
CA ALA A 141 3.57 0.68 3.93
C ALA A 141 2.07 0.58 3.69
N TYR A 142 1.29 0.25 4.74
CA TYR A 142 -0.16 0.14 4.63
C TYR A 142 -0.92 0.81 5.79
N PHE A 143 -0.27 1.13 6.90
CA PHE A 143 -0.92 1.76 8.04
C PHE A 143 0.09 2.57 8.86
N GLN A 144 -0.34 3.73 9.37
CA GLN A 144 0.46 4.57 10.25
C GLN A 144 -0.31 4.84 11.55
N LEU A 145 0.36 4.66 12.69
CA LEU A 145 -0.17 4.98 14.02
C LEU A 145 0.83 5.85 14.77
N GLY A 146 0.49 7.12 14.99
CA GLY A 146 1.40 8.09 15.55
C GLY A 146 2.66 8.25 14.69
N THR A 147 3.84 8.04 15.26
CA THR A 147 5.13 8.04 14.55
C THR A 147 5.51 6.67 13.99
N GLY A 148 4.74 5.63 14.31
CA GLY A 148 4.99 4.26 13.85
C GLY A 148 4.32 3.95 12.51
N GLU A 149 5.01 3.21 11.66
CA GLU A 149 4.51 2.77 10.36
C GLU A 149 4.49 1.24 10.31
N TYR A 150 3.36 0.68 9.86
CA TYR A 150 3.19 -0.74 9.63
C TYR A 150 3.33 -1.05 8.15
N ALA A 151 4.12 -2.07 7.84
CA ALA A 151 4.44 -2.40 6.46
C ALA A 151 4.52 -3.92 6.23
N ILE A 152 4.39 -4.30 4.98
CA ILE A 152 4.78 -5.60 4.44
C ILE A 152 6.15 -5.41 3.81
N HIS A 153 7.15 -6.20 4.23
CA HIS A 153 8.52 -6.02 3.75
C HIS A 153 9.32 -7.33 3.76
N GLY A 154 10.47 -7.32 3.12
CA GLY A 154 11.42 -8.42 3.16
C GLY A 154 12.11 -8.57 4.52
N THR A 155 13.15 -9.40 4.60
CA THR A 155 13.88 -9.60 5.86
C THR A 155 15.30 -10.10 5.62
N ALA A 156 16.20 -9.74 6.55
CA ALA A 156 17.52 -10.35 6.67
C ALA A 156 17.50 -11.70 7.40
N TRP A 157 16.36 -12.07 8.00
CA TRP A 157 16.22 -13.28 8.84
C TRP A 157 15.13 -14.21 8.30
N PRO A 158 15.41 -14.96 7.20
CA PRO A 158 14.42 -15.81 6.54
C PRO A 158 13.85 -16.91 7.45
N ASN A 159 14.61 -17.39 8.43
CA ASN A 159 14.16 -18.45 9.36
C ASN A 159 12.92 -18.04 10.17
N TRP A 160 12.76 -16.76 10.52
CA TRP A 160 11.57 -16.30 11.22
C TRP A 160 10.31 -16.40 10.34
N VAL A 161 10.45 -16.20 9.04
CA VAL A 161 9.33 -16.36 8.08
C VAL A 161 9.05 -17.84 7.86
N ASN A 162 10.09 -18.67 7.70
CA ASN A 162 9.93 -20.11 7.52
C ASN A 162 9.21 -20.77 8.74
N LEU A 163 9.51 -20.30 9.94
CA LEU A 163 8.84 -20.71 11.18
C LEU A 163 7.51 -19.99 11.40
N ARG A 164 7.16 -19.04 10.55
CA ARG A 164 5.96 -18.17 10.70
C ARG A 164 5.90 -17.56 12.11
N ALA A 165 7.02 -17.03 12.59
CA ALA A 165 7.19 -16.58 13.96
C ALA A 165 6.43 -15.27 14.23
N ALA A 166 6.00 -15.06 15.49
CA ALA A 166 5.48 -13.79 15.99
C ALA A 166 6.62 -13.03 16.70
N VAL A 167 7.40 -12.23 15.97
CA VAL A 167 8.69 -11.65 16.44
C VAL A 167 8.94 -10.22 15.96
N SER A 168 8.03 -9.62 15.20
CA SER A 168 8.20 -8.23 14.71
C SER A 168 7.63 -7.21 15.69
N LEU A 169 7.87 -5.94 15.43
CA LEU A 169 7.23 -4.82 16.12
C LEU A 169 5.89 -4.43 15.46
N GLY A 170 5.22 -5.40 14.83
CA GLY A 170 3.92 -5.23 14.19
C GLY A 170 3.95 -5.32 12.67
N CYS A 171 5.08 -5.10 12.00
CA CYS A 171 5.21 -5.27 10.55
C CYS A 171 5.08 -6.74 10.13
N ILE A 172 4.66 -6.96 8.90
CA ILE A 172 4.58 -8.27 8.25
C ILE A 172 5.89 -8.53 7.51
N ARG A 173 6.60 -9.61 7.87
CA ARG A 173 7.86 -9.99 7.22
C ARG A 173 7.62 -11.14 6.25
N MET A 174 8.18 -11.01 5.06
CA MET A 174 8.17 -12.01 3.99
C MET A 174 9.59 -12.44 3.63
N LEU A 175 9.74 -13.60 3.00
CA LEU A 175 10.99 -13.93 2.32
C LEU A 175 11.27 -12.91 1.22
N ASN A 176 12.55 -12.56 0.99
CA ASN A 176 12.89 -11.55 -0.02
C ASN A 176 12.40 -11.91 -1.42
N LYS A 177 12.44 -13.19 -1.82
CA LYS A 177 11.87 -13.65 -3.10
C LYS A 177 10.35 -13.45 -3.19
N ASP A 178 9.65 -13.70 -2.08
CA ASP A 178 8.19 -13.63 -2.04
C ASP A 178 7.70 -12.18 -2.03
N VAL A 179 8.39 -11.29 -1.31
CA VAL A 179 8.03 -9.87 -1.31
C VAL A 179 8.30 -9.20 -2.65
N ILE A 180 9.32 -9.64 -3.42
CA ILE A 180 9.54 -9.19 -4.80
C ILE A 180 8.37 -9.63 -5.68
N SER A 181 7.95 -10.89 -5.57
CA SER A 181 6.81 -11.43 -6.34
C SER A 181 5.51 -10.66 -6.04
N LEU A 182 5.23 -10.37 -4.76
CA LEU A 182 4.07 -9.59 -4.35
C LEU A 182 4.16 -8.15 -4.85
N PHE A 183 5.30 -7.49 -4.63
CA PHE A 183 5.55 -6.09 -5.00
C PHE A 183 5.29 -5.81 -6.49
N ASN A 184 5.68 -6.73 -7.37
CA ASN A 184 5.51 -6.60 -8.82
C ASN A 184 4.05 -6.79 -9.28
N GLN A 185 3.15 -7.18 -8.38
CA GLN A 185 1.75 -7.49 -8.70
C GLN A 185 0.75 -6.52 -8.09
N VAL A 186 1.19 -5.63 -7.22
CA VAL A 186 0.33 -4.69 -6.48
C VAL A 186 0.80 -3.26 -6.68
N ASP A 187 -0.07 -2.29 -6.37
CA ASP A 187 0.21 -0.86 -6.50
C ASP A 187 -0.17 -0.13 -5.22
N VAL A 188 0.23 1.14 -5.10
CA VAL A 188 -0.33 2.06 -4.09
C VAL A 188 -1.85 2.13 -4.28
N GLY A 189 -2.59 2.03 -3.18
CA GLY A 189 -4.05 1.92 -3.17
C GLY A 189 -4.57 0.47 -3.11
N THR A 190 -3.74 -0.56 -3.37
CA THR A 190 -4.17 -1.97 -3.23
C THR A 190 -4.70 -2.22 -1.82
N PRO A 191 -5.94 -2.75 -1.67
CA PRO A 191 -6.51 -3.09 -0.36
C PRO A 191 -5.67 -4.13 0.39
N VAL A 192 -5.55 -3.92 1.71
CA VAL A 192 -4.87 -4.83 2.65
C VAL A 192 -5.82 -5.14 3.80
N VAL A 193 -6.28 -6.38 3.88
CA VAL A 193 -7.19 -6.87 4.90
C VAL A 193 -6.41 -7.74 5.89
N VAL A 194 -6.31 -7.30 7.13
CA VAL A 194 -5.63 -8.04 8.21
C VAL A 194 -6.67 -8.63 9.15
N THR A 195 -6.71 -9.94 9.28
CA THR A 195 -7.68 -10.66 10.13
C THR A 195 -6.98 -11.38 11.26
N SER A 196 -7.62 -11.38 12.43
CA SER A 196 -7.18 -12.16 13.60
C SER A 196 -7.58 -13.66 13.54
N LYS A 197 -8.45 -14.00 12.59
CA LYS A 197 -8.98 -15.35 12.35
C LYS A 197 -8.06 -16.18 11.47
#